data_48fcc1ad290dfad782df656c0a34ff41
#
_entry.id   48fcc1ad290dfad782df656c0a34ff41
#
_cell.length_a   1.000
_cell.length_b   1.000
_cell.length_c   1.000
_cell.angle_alpha   90.00
_cell.angle_beta   90.00
_cell.angle_gamma   90.00
#
_symmetry.space_group_name_H-M   'P 1'
#
loop_
_entity.id
_entity.type
_entity.pdbx_description
1 polymer ?
#
loop_
_entity_poly.entity_id
_entity_poly.type
_entity_poly.pdbx_seq_one_letter_code
_entity_poly.pdbx_strand_id
1 'polypeptide(L)'
;MECILKTQVKQNGKLTVWCAQHDRETLAPAKARAYELPSLSGQESDDIVLFLMSLSKPTPEMIASIDAAIEWFKESEIKNIKKEYFTNADGKKDYRMVPCTDCEPLWARFYELETNRPFFCDRDGIKKYDISEIGYERRNGYSWYNNGGLKVLAKYKEWKKKLEK
;
A
#
# COMPACT_ATOMS: atom_id res chain seq x y z
N MET A 1 -18.27 -4.43 -8.84
CA MET A 1 -17.22 -5.46 -8.94
C MET A 1 -16.32 -5.24 -10.15
N GLU A 2 -16.86 -5.19 -11.33
CA GLU A 2 -16.13 -4.99 -12.59
C GLU A 2 -15.15 -3.80 -12.57
N CYS A 3 -15.57 -2.67 -12.01
CA CYS A 3 -14.71 -1.48 -11.88
C CYS A 3 -13.45 -1.78 -11.05
N ILE A 4 -13.58 -2.47 -9.93
CA ILE A 4 -12.43 -2.84 -9.07
C ILE A 4 -11.43 -3.70 -9.85
N LEU A 5 -11.90 -4.71 -10.57
CA LEU A 5 -11.01 -5.58 -11.35
C LEU A 5 -10.33 -4.83 -12.51
N LYS A 6 -11.04 -3.91 -13.17
CA LYS A 6 -10.51 -3.11 -14.27
C LYS A 6 -9.50 -2.05 -13.82
N THR A 7 -9.62 -1.55 -12.59
CA THR A 7 -8.71 -0.53 -12.04
C THR A 7 -7.45 -1.12 -11.41
N GLN A 8 -7.34 -2.46 -11.28
CA GLN A 8 -6.11 -3.07 -10.78
C GLN A 8 -4.94 -2.75 -11.70
N VAL A 9 -3.89 -2.18 -11.13
CA VAL A 9 -2.73 -1.68 -11.88
C VAL A 9 -1.89 -2.84 -12.41
N LYS A 10 -1.43 -2.69 -13.65
CA LYS A 10 -0.43 -3.57 -14.25
C LYS A 10 0.94 -2.90 -14.24
N GLN A 11 1.92 -3.59 -13.69
CA GLN A 11 3.32 -3.21 -13.75
C GLN A 11 4.09 -4.25 -14.57
N ASN A 12 4.76 -3.83 -15.64
CA ASN A 12 5.46 -4.74 -16.56
C ASN A 12 4.59 -5.89 -17.09
N GLY A 13 3.31 -5.61 -17.34
CA GLY A 13 2.34 -6.60 -17.84
C GLY A 13 1.73 -7.52 -16.78
N LYS A 14 2.18 -7.50 -15.53
CA LYS A 14 1.63 -8.26 -14.40
C LYS A 14 0.66 -7.41 -13.61
N LEU A 15 -0.46 -7.99 -13.19
CA LEU A 15 -1.35 -7.39 -12.21
C LEU A 15 -0.61 -7.20 -10.89
N THR A 16 -0.91 -6.10 -10.19
CA THR A 16 -0.35 -5.78 -8.88
C THR A 16 -1.47 -5.43 -7.90
N VAL A 17 -1.52 -4.21 -7.43
CA VAL A 17 -2.53 -3.67 -6.50
C VAL A 17 -3.18 -2.42 -7.11
N TRP A 18 -3.90 -1.66 -6.32
CA TRP A 18 -4.66 -0.49 -6.78
C TRP A 18 -3.98 0.81 -6.37
N CYS A 19 -4.25 1.85 -7.13
CA CYS A 19 -4.01 3.22 -6.69
C CYS A 19 -5.09 3.64 -5.67
N ALA A 20 -4.77 4.60 -4.82
CA ALA A 20 -5.74 5.18 -3.89
C ALA A 20 -6.91 5.88 -4.61
N GLN A 21 -6.68 6.35 -5.83
CA GLN A 21 -7.69 6.99 -6.67
C GLN A 21 -7.44 6.71 -8.14
N HIS A 22 -8.53 6.57 -8.89
CA HIS A 22 -8.51 6.32 -10.32
C HIS A 22 -9.36 7.36 -11.08
N ASP A 23 -8.95 7.69 -12.29
CA ASP A 23 -9.75 8.47 -13.19
C ASP A 23 -11.01 7.70 -13.59
N ARG A 24 -12.15 8.37 -13.57
CA ARG A 24 -13.45 7.71 -13.77
C ARG A 24 -13.71 7.24 -15.21
N GLU A 25 -13.02 7.83 -16.18
CA GLU A 25 -13.23 7.55 -17.61
C GLU A 25 -12.17 6.57 -18.12
N THR A 26 -10.90 6.85 -17.82
CA THR A 26 -9.79 6.03 -18.30
C THR A 26 -9.46 4.85 -17.36
N LEU A 27 -9.94 4.89 -16.12
CA LEU A 27 -9.63 3.96 -15.03
C LEU A 27 -8.14 3.92 -14.65
N ALA A 28 -7.34 4.83 -15.18
CA ALA A 28 -5.91 4.94 -14.86
C ALA A 28 -5.69 5.46 -13.43
N PRO A 29 -4.56 5.12 -12.78
CA PRO A 29 -4.15 5.76 -11.54
C PRO A 29 -4.16 7.28 -11.65
N ALA A 30 -4.78 7.97 -10.70
CA ALA A 30 -4.95 9.41 -10.73
C ALA A 30 -4.45 10.08 -9.44
N LYS A 31 -4.06 11.36 -9.58
CA LYS A 31 -3.72 12.21 -8.45
C LYS A 31 -5.00 12.61 -7.70
N ALA A 32 -4.95 12.56 -6.36
CA ALA A 32 -5.98 13.15 -5.51
C ALA A 32 -5.50 14.48 -4.92
N ARG A 33 -5.03 14.50 -3.66
CA ARG A 33 -4.46 15.70 -3.05
C ARG A 33 -3.05 15.96 -3.56
N ALA A 34 -2.48 17.12 -3.23
CA ALA A 34 -1.14 17.50 -3.68
C ALA A 34 -0.07 16.44 -3.43
N TYR A 35 -0.15 15.77 -2.29
CA TYR A 35 0.78 14.73 -1.82
C TYR A 35 0.31 13.29 -2.13
N GLU A 36 -0.83 13.10 -2.78
CA GLU A 36 -1.38 11.80 -3.19
C GLU A 36 -1.20 11.63 -4.70
N LEU A 37 0.02 11.32 -5.10
CA LEU A 37 0.37 11.13 -6.50
C LEU A 37 -0.11 9.77 -7.02
N PRO A 38 -0.29 9.59 -8.34
CA PRO A 38 -0.54 8.27 -8.91
C PRO A 38 0.49 7.25 -8.44
N SER A 39 0.04 6.14 -7.89
CA SER A 39 0.90 5.18 -7.19
C SER A 39 0.23 3.81 -7.05
N LEU A 40 1.00 2.79 -6.69
CA LEU A 40 0.48 1.59 -6.07
C LEU A 40 0.27 1.87 -4.58
N SER A 41 -0.90 1.54 -4.04
CA SER A 41 -1.19 1.83 -2.64
C SER A 41 -1.07 0.59 -1.76
N GLY A 42 -0.20 0.65 -0.76
CA GLY A 42 -0.05 -0.39 0.26
C GLY A 42 -1.08 -0.30 1.39
N GLN A 43 -1.98 0.67 1.38
CA GLN A 43 -3.01 0.83 2.41
C GLN A 43 -4.42 0.60 1.84
N GLU A 44 -4.81 1.31 0.80
CA GLU A 44 -6.14 1.15 0.20
C GLU A 44 -6.32 -0.23 -0.44
N SER A 45 -5.24 -0.84 -0.91
CA SER A 45 -5.29 -2.18 -1.51
C SER A 45 -5.51 -3.30 -0.50
N ASP A 46 -5.13 -3.15 0.77
CA ASP A 46 -5.39 -4.16 1.78
C ASP A 46 -6.90 -4.36 2.01
N ASP A 47 -7.66 -3.28 2.13
CA ASP A 47 -9.11 -3.33 2.27
C ASP A 47 -9.81 -3.88 1.01
N ILE A 48 -9.32 -3.54 -0.19
CA ILE A 48 -9.84 -4.09 -1.45
C ILE A 48 -9.64 -5.61 -1.50
N VAL A 49 -8.45 -6.11 -1.19
CA VAL A 49 -8.17 -7.55 -1.19
C VAL A 49 -9.01 -8.28 -0.14
N LEU A 50 -9.12 -7.73 1.07
CA LEU A 50 -9.97 -8.29 2.12
C LEU A 50 -11.44 -8.34 1.71
N PHE A 51 -11.93 -7.29 1.06
CA PHE A 51 -13.28 -7.26 0.51
C PHE A 51 -13.48 -8.35 -0.56
N LEU A 52 -12.57 -8.46 -1.53
CA LEU A 52 -12.66 -9.48 -2.58
C LEU A 52 -12.67 -10.90 -1.98
N MET A 53 -11.83 -11.18 -0.99
CA MET A 53 -11.81 -12.47 -0.28
C MET A 53 -13.05 -12.73 0.58
N SER A 54 -13.85 -11.73 0.91
CA SER A 54 -15.10 -11.89 1.68
C SER A 54 -16.26 -12.41 0.84
N LEU A 55 -16.15 -12.39 -0.49
CA LEU A 55 -17.22 -12.78 -1.39
C LEU A 55 -17.38 -14.31 -1.44
N SER A 56 -18.63 -14.78 -1.39
CA SER A 56 -18.93 -16.22 -1.24
C SER A 56 -18.67 -17.06 -2.50
N LYS A 57 -18.64 -16.44 -3.67
CA LYS A 57 -18.47 -17.11 -4.97
C LYS A 57 -17.50 -16.31 -5.85
N PRO A 58 -16.19 -16.37 -5.58
CA PRO A 58 -15.22 -15.64 -6.39
C PRO A 58 -15.12 -16.27 -7.79
N THR A 59 -15.10 -15.40 -8.81
CA THR A 59 -14.86 -15.84 -10.20
C THR A 59 -13.37 -16.15 -10.39
N PRO A 60 -13.00 -16.90 -11.45
CA PRO A 60 -11.58 -17.13 -11.78
C PRO A 60 -10.78 -15.82 -11.92
N GLU A 61 -11.39 -14.78 -12.49
CA GLU A 61 -10.78 -13.45 -12.63
C GLU A 61 -10.53 -12.79 -11.26
N MET A 62 -11.48 -12.90 -10.33
CA MET A 62 -11.30 -12.39 -8.95
C MET A 62 -10.19 -13.14 -8.22
N ILE A 63 -10.11 -14.47 -8.39
CA ILE A 63 -9.06 -15.29 -7.81
C ILE A 63 -7.69 -14.84 -8.35
N ALA A 64 -7.55 -14.68 -9.66
CA ALA A 64 -6.32 -14.21 -10.29
C ALA A 64 -5.93 -12.80 -9.82
N SER A 65 -6.91 -11.91 -9.66
CA SER A 65 -6.71 -10.55 -9.13
C SER A 65 -6.19 -10.58 -7.70
N ILE A 66 -6.79 -11.38 -6.83
CA ILE A 66 -6.36 -11.56 -5.45
C ILE A 66 -4.94 -12.16 -5.41
N ASP A 67 -4.69 -13.24 -6.14
CA ASP A 67 -3.39 -13.92 -6.17
C ASP A 67 -2.28 -12.95 -6.57
N ALA A 68 -2.50 -12.12 -7.61
CA ALA A 68 -1.55 -11.11 -8.04
C ALA A 68 -1.28 -10.03 -6.98
N ALA A 69 -2.33 -9.57 -6.30
CA ALA A 69 -2.16 -8.60 -5.21
C ALA A 69 -1.37 -9.20 -4.03
N ILE A 70 -1.61 -10.47 -3.69
CA ILE A 70 -0.85 -11.18 -2.66
C ILE A 70 0.63 -11.30 -3.00
N GLU A 71 0.97 -11.58 -4.25
CA GLU A 71 2.37 -11.59 -4.71
C GLU A 71 3.02 -10.22 -4.50
N TRP A 72 2.31 -9.15 -4.93
CA TRP A 72 2.79 -7.79 -4.73
C TRP A 72 3.00 -7.46 -3.24
N PHE A 73 2.06 -7.84 -2.34
CA PHE A 73 2.21 -7.62 -0.90
C PHE A 73 3.46 -8.30 -0.34
N LYS A 74 3.78 -9.52 -0.78
CA LYS A 74 5.00 -10.24 -0.36
C LYS A 74 6.28 -9.58 -0.87
N GLU A 75 6.28 -9.11 -2.12
CA GLU A 75 7.43 -8.49 -2.76
C GLU A 75 7.72 -7.07 -2.23
N SER A 76 6.66 -6.38 -1.75
CA SER A 76 6.72 -4.99 -1.31
C SER A 76 6.88 -4.80 0.20
N GLU A 77 7.14 -5.88 0.95
CA GLU A 77 7.43 -5.82 2.38
C GLU A 77 8.68 -4.98 2.67
N ILE A 78 8.54 -4.00 3.57
CA ILE A 78 9.64 -3.21 4.09
C ILE A 78 10.07 -3.84 5.42
N LYS A 79 11.23 -4.47 5.43
CA LYS A 79 11.76 -5.25 6.57
C LYS A 79 12.84 -4.50 7.31
N ASN A 80 13.09 -4.94 8.55
CA ASN A 80 14.22 -4.51 9.37
C ASN A 80 14.22 -3.02 9.73
N ILE A 81 13.04 -2.39 9.75
CA ILE A 81 12.85 -1.03 10.24
C ILE A 81 11.60 -0.91 11.09
N LYS A 82 11.62 0.03 12.03
CA LYS A 82 10.46 0.37 12.87
C LYS A 82 10.35 1.87 13.08
N LYS A 83 9.17 2.34 13.48
CA LYS A 83 8.96 3.71 13.97
C LYS A 83 9.53 3.83 15.38
N GLU A 84 10.38 4.83 15.57
CA GLU A 84 10.84 5.28 16.88
C GLU A 84 10.29 6.67 17.14
N TYR A 85 9.53 6.84 18.22
CA TYR A 85 8.96 8.12 18.61
C TYR A 85 9.91 8.89 19.52
N PHE A 86 9.97 10.21 19.34
CA PHE A 86 10.76 11.12 20.16
C PHE A 86 10.03 12.47 20.29
N THR A 87 10.53 13.31 21.19
CA THR A 87 10.08 14.71 21.30
C THR A 87 11.08 15.58 20.52
N ASN A 88 10.61 16.34 19.55
CA ASN A 88 11.43 17.22 18.75
C ASN A 88 11.80 18.52 19.48
N ALA A 89 12.60 19.37 18.85
CA ALA A 89 13.06 20.65 19.44
C ALA A 89 11.92 21.61 19.81
N ASP A 90 10.77 21.50 19.15
CA ASP A 90 9.57 22.30 19.44
C ASP A 90 8.70 21.69 20.56
N GLY A 91 9.17 20.63 21.24
CA GLY A 91 8.40 19.92 22.28
C GLY A 91 7.26 19.06 21.75
N LYS A 92 7.20 18.76 20.46
CA LYS A 92 6.14 17.98 19.82
C LYS A 92 6.58 16.53 19.63
N LYS A 93 5.60 15.60 19.74
CA LYS A 93 5.83 14.18 19.39
C LYS A 93 6.12 14.05 17.90
N ASP A 94 7.23 13.44 17.57
CA ASP A 94 7.64 13.14 16.20
C ASP A 94 8.13 11.70 16.10
N TYR A 95 8.42 11.21 14.91
CA TYR A 95 9.01 9.89 14.73
C TYR A 95 10.04 9.87 13.61
N ARG A 96 10.91 8.88 13.69
CA ARG A 96 11.86 8.51 12.65
C ARG A 96 11.81 7.01 12.40
N MET A 97 12.30 6.57 11.25
CA MET A 97 12.50 5.15 10.99
C MET A 97 13.90 4.76 11.43
N VAL A 98 14.01 3.68 12.20
CA VAL A 98 15.27 3.16 12.69
C VAL A 98 15.43 1.68 12.34
N PRO A 99 16.67 1.18 12.19
CA PRO A 99 16.92 -0.24 12.01
C PRO A 99 16.33 -1.07 13.17
N CYS A 100 15.83 -2.25 12.84
CA CYS A 100 15.28 -3.18 13.82
C CYS A 100 15.44 -4.61 13.33
N THR A 101 16.04 -5.46 14.15
CA THR A 101 16.12 -6.89 13.89
C THR A 101 14.80 -7.56 14.34
N ASP A 102 14.28 -8.50 13.53
CA ASP A 102 13.09 -9.29 13.85
C ASP A 102 11.79 -8.50 14.09
N CYS A 103 11.69 -7.30 13.51
CA CYS A 103 10.44 -6.54 13.51
C CYS A 103 9.47 -7.08 12.45
N GLU A 104 8.18 -6.94 12.74
CA GLU A 104 7.15 -7.17 11.74
C GLU A 104 7.37 -6.26 10.53
N PRO A 105 7.15 -6.76 9.30
CA PRO A 105 7.25 -5.95 8.10
C PRO A 105 6.20 -4.85 8.08
N LEU A 106 6.54 -3.76 7.41
CA LEU A 106 5.66 -2.64 7.12
C LEU A 106 5.44 -2.52 5.63
N TRP A 107 4.41 -1.80 5.26
CA TRP A 107 4.18 -1.34 3.89
C TRP A 107 4.09 0.19 3.89
N ALA A 108 4.68 0.81 2.88
CA ALA A 108 4.46 2.23 2.62
C ALA A 108 3.04 2.43 2.05
N ARG A 109 2.49 3.61 2.27
CA ARG A 109 1.21 3.94 1.66
C ARG A 109 1.29 4.04 0.15
N PHE A 110 2.39 4.60 -0.39
CA PHE A 110 2.58 4.80 -1.82
C PHE A 110 3.88 4.20 -2.33
N TYR A 111 3.78 3.54 -3.49
CA TYR A 111 4.89 3.00 -4.25
C TYR A 111 4.80 3.50 -5.69
N GLU A 112 5.94 3.74 -6.33
CA GLU A 112 5.99 4.14 -7.73
C GLU A 112 5.39 3.09 -8.66
N LEU A 113 4.66 3.55 -9.68
CA LEU A 113 4.00 2.67 -10.66
C LEU A 113 5.00 1.85 -11.47
N GLU A 114 6.20 2.40 -11.74
CA GLU A 114 7.20 1.78 -12.61
C GLU A 114 8.20 0.92 -11.85
N THR A 115 8.66 1.40 -10.69
CA THR A 115 9.80 0.81 -9.97
C THR A 115 9.42 0.05 -8.72
N ASN A 116 8.17 0.18 -8.26
CA ASN A 116 7.70 -0.33 -6.96
C ASN A 116 8.53 0.20 -5.77
N ARG A 117 9.17 1.38 -5.93
CA ARG A 117 9.92 2.02 -4.86
C ARG A 117 8.97 2.80 -3.95
N PRO A 118 9.03 2.62 -2.62
CA PRO A 118 8.28 3.44 -1.68
C PRO A 118 8.65 4.92 -1.81
N PHE A 119 7.66 5.81 -1.74
CA PHE A 119 7.90 7.24 -1.72
C PHE A 119 6.97 7.97 -0.74
N PHE A 120 7.39 9.15 -0.37
CA PHE A 120 6.67 10.08 0.49
C PHE A 120 6.52 11.40 -0.25
N CYS A 121 5.55 12.22 0.14
CA CYS A 121 5.30 13.46 -0.57
C CYS A 121 4.76 14.53 0.39
N ASP A 122 5.29 15.73 0.29
CA ASP A 122 4.74 16.88 0.98
C ASP A 122 3.70 17.60 0.10
N ARG A 123 3.18 18.73 0.55
CA ARG A 123 2.21 19.55 -0.18
C ARG A 123 2.76 20.17 -1.47
N ASP A 124 4.09 20.15 -1.65
CA ASP A 124 4.77 20.56 -2.88
C ASP A 124 4.55 19.60 -4.06
N GLY A 125 4.07 18.39 -3.79
CA GLY A 125 3.85 17.38 -4.82
C GLY A 125 5.14 16.73 -5.34
N ILE A 126 6.25 16.86 -4.62
CA ILE A 126 7.55 16.33 -5.01
C ILE A 126 7.80 15.01 -4.25
N LYS A 127 8.09 13.93 -4.98
CA LYS A 127 8.45 12.65 -4.38
C LYS A 127 9.73 12.77 -3.57
N LYS A 128 9.70 12.19 -2.36
CA LYS A 128 10.83 12.00 -1.46
C LYS A 128 10.96 10.51 -1.16
N TYR A 129 12.15 10.06 -0.86
CA TYR A 129 12.43 8.63 -0.65
C TYR A 129 12.85 8.29 0.77
N ASP A 130 12.96 9.31 1.62
CA ASP A 130 13.11 9.17 3.06
C ASP A 130 12.01 10.01 3.75
N ILE A 131 11.37 9.42 4.76
CA ILE A 131 10.29 10.07 5.50
C ILE A 131 10.77 11.32 6.24
N SER A 132 12.06 11.42 6.55
CA SER A 132 12.66 12.59 7.21
C SER A 132 12.68 13.84 6.31
N GLU A 133 12.59 13.66 4.98
CA GLU A 133 12.62 14.75 4.00
C GLU A 133 11.28 15.49 3.88
N ILE A 134 10.19 14.95 4.45
CA ILE A 134 8.90 15.64 4.47
C ILE A 134 8.68 16.39 5.78
N GLY A 135 7.94 17.51 5.68
CA GLY A 135 7.69 18.40 6.82
C GLY A 135 6.95 17.71 7.97
N TYR A 136 7.15 18.21 9.19
CA TYR A 136 6.56 17.68 10.42
C TYR A 136 5.04 17.45 10.30
N GLU A 137 4.30 18.43 9.76
CA GLU A 137 2.84 18.36 9.65
C GLU A 137 2.43 17.17 8.79
N ARG A 138 3.06 16.98 7.64
CA ARG A 138 2.74 15.87 6.74
C ARG A 138 3.23 14.54 7.29
N ARG A 139 4.44 14.50 7.85
CA ARG A 139 5.00 13.29 8.44
C ARG A 139 4.12 12.72 9.54
N ASN A 140 3.61 13.57 10.42
CA ASN A 140 2.81 13.14 11.58
C ASN A 140 1.30 13.16 11.33
N GLY A 141 0.81 13.93 10.38
CA GLY A 141 -0.62 14.06 10.05
C GLY A 141 -1.12 13.09 9.00
N TYR A 142 -0.32 12.09 8.59
CA TYR A 142 -0.68 11.15 7.54
C TYR A 142 -0.11 9.75 7.81
N SER A 143 -0.84 8.72 7.41
CA SER A 143 -0.41 7.32 7.59
C SER A 143 0.51 6.88 6.46
N TRP A 144 1.81 7.11 6.60
CA TRP A 144 2.82 6.76 5.58
C TRP A 144 3.25 5.31 5.59
N TYR A 145 3.20 4.68 6.75
CA TYR A 145 3.52 3.26 6.95
C TYR A 145 2.40 2.58 7.70
N ASN A 146 2.07 1.36 7.32
CA ASN A 146 1.09 0.52 7.95
C ASN A 146 1.56 -0.94 7.99
N ASN A 147 0.83 -1.80 8.68
CA ASN A 147 1.05 -3.25 8.73
C ASN A 147 -0.18 -4.06 8.27
N GLY A 148 -1.08 -3.43 7.50
CA GLY A 148 -2.31 -4.07 6.99
C GLY A 148 -2.04 -5.31 6.13
N GLY A 149 -0.91 -5.32 5.40
CA GLY A 149 -0.48 -6.47 4.63
C GLY A 149 -0.34 -7.76 5.44
N LEU A 150 0.01 -7.69 6.74
CA LEU A 150 0.04 -8.87 7.62
C LEU A 150 -1.33 -9.55 7.70
N LYS A 151 -2.38 -8.75 7.90
CA LYS A 151 -3.77 -9.25 7.95
C LYS A 151 -4.19 -9.85 6.62
N VAL A 152 -3.84 -9.19 5.51
CA VAL A 152 -4.11 -9.67 4.15
C VAL A 152 -3.46 -11.02 3.92
N LEU A 153 -2.18 -11.17 4.20
CA LEU A 153 -1.42 -12.41 4.00
C LEU A 153 -1.93 -13.56 4.90
N ALA A 154 -2.31 -13.26 6.15
CA ALA A 154 -2.90 -14.24 7.05
C ALA A 154 -4.27 -14.72 6.54
N LYS A 155 -5.15 -13.79 6.16
CA LYS A 155 -6.48 -14.09 5.63
C LYS A 155 -6.45 -14.85 4.31
N TYR A 156 -5.49 -14.55 3.44
CA TYR A 156 -5.31 -15.27 2.18
C TYR A 156 -5.04 -16.76 2.39
N LYS A 157 -4.20 -17.13 3.37
CA LYS A 157 -3.93 -18.54 3.69
C LYS A 157 -5.20 -19.30 4.10
N GLU A 158 -6.08 -18.64 4.87
CA GLU A 158 -7.37 -19.22 5.28
C GLU A 158 -8.35 -19.31 4.10
N TRP A 159 -8.39 -18.28 3.27
CA TRP A 159 -9.26 -18.19 2.11
C TRP A 159 -8.93 -19.25 1.04
N LYS A 160 -7.64 -19.44 0.71
CA LYS A 160 -7.20 -20.49 -0.23
C LYS A 160 -7.64 -21.89 0.22
N LYS A 161 -7.47 -22.22 1.50
CA LYS A 161 -7.92 -23.51 2.06
C LYS A 161 -9.44 -23.76 1.94
N LYS A 162 -10.24 -22.68 1.83
CA LYS A 162 -11.70 -22.80 1.63
C LYS A 162 -12.08 -23.02 0.17
N LEU A 163 -11.29 -22.53 -0.78
CA LEU A 163 -11.52 -22.73 -2.21
C LEU A 163 -11.20 -24.16 -2.68
N GLU A 164 -10.35 -24.87 -1.94
CA GLU A 164 -9.93 -26.25 -2.24
C GLU A 164 -10.92 -27.30 -1.70
N LYS A 165 -11.95 -26.89 -0.96
CA LYS A 165 -13.02 -27.73 -0.40
C LYS A 165 -14.29 -27.70 -1.24
#